data_b6d39b5fd214cb4f68fdac433fff2c3b
#
_entry.id   b6d39b5fd214cb4f68fdac433fff2c3b
#
_cell.length_a   1.000
_cell.length_b   1.000
_cell.length_c   1.000
_cell.angle_alpha   90.00
_cell.angle_beta   90.00
_cell.angle_gamma   90.00
#
_symmetry.space_group_name_H-M   'P 1'
#
loop_
_entity.id
_entity.type
_entity.pdbx_description
1 polymer ?
#
loop_
_entity_poly.entity_id
_entity_poly.type
_entity_poly.pdbx_seq_one_letter_code
_entity_poly.pdbx_strand_id
1 'polypeptide(L)'
;MRFKLNDMEKKWILYDVGNSAFTLLIATIMPIYFNYLADQAGISEVNYLAYWGYATSAATIIVAVLGPVLGAASDTKGRRKKIFLVSLLIGALGCVFLGFTQSWIWFLLLFVIAKSAYSLSLVVYDSMLPDVTTDDRADQVSAQGYAWGYIGSCIPFILSLMLVLFYDKIGLTMKTAMGISFLLVAVWWIVMSLPLLKNLPAEALPVSSFRQQPGCQLPPSERSFFRTEKPTEKVLFFPDCLFLLY
;
A
#
# COMPACT_ATOMS: atom_id res chain seq x y z
N MET A 1 -17.45 13.63 23.14
CA MET A 1 -16.51 12.61 23.69
C MET A 1 -15.24 12.60 22.86
N ARG A 2 -14.07 12.58 23.49
CA ARG A 2 -12.79 12.51 22.74
C ARG A 2 -12.60 11.06 22.33
N PHE A 3 -12.59 10.78 21.03
CA PHE A 3 -12.37 9.42 20.49
C PHE A 3 -10.97 8.95 20.90
N LYS A 4 -10.90 7.86 21.67
CA LYS A 4 -9.64 7.34 22.18
C LYS A 4 -9.32 6.03 21.44
N LEU A 5 -8.22 6.02 20.68
CA LEU A 5 -7.71 4.87 19.98
C LEU A 5 -7.17 3.81 20.95
N ASN A 6 -7.45 2.55 20.70
CA ASN A 6 -6.83 1.44 21.39
C ASN A 6 -5.39 1.18 20.86
N ASP A 7 -4.65 0.28 21.49
CA ASP A 7 -3.25 0.05 21.17
C ASP A 7 -3.05 -0.61 19.78
N MET A 8 -3.95 -1.50 19.37
CA MET A 8 -3.92 -2.13 18.04
C MET A 8 -4.32 -1.15 16.94
N GLU A 9 -5.34 -0.33 17.17
CA GLU A 9 -5.76 0.73 16.24
C GLU A 9 -4.60 1.71 15.95
N LYS A 10 -3.84 2.11 16.98
CA LYS A 10 -2.65 2.96 16.80
C LYS A 10 -1.58 2.31 15.94
N LYS A 11 -1.32 1.01 16.13
CA LYS A 11 -0.33 0.27 15.36
C LYS A 11 -0.76 0.10 13.89
N TRP A 12 -2.07 -0.07 13.67
CA TRP A 12 -2.64 -0.13 12.34
C TRP A 12 -2.50 1.23 11.63
N ILE A 13 -2.87 2.34 12.28
CA ILE A 13 -2.68 3.71 11.78
C ILE A 13 -1.21 4.01 11.49
N LEU A 14 -0.29 3.52 12.33
CA LEU A 14 1.13 3.78 12.15
C LEU A 14 1.69 3.17 10.86
N TYR A 15 1.16 2.02 10.43
CA TYR A 15 1.49 1.48 9.11
C TYR A 15 1.06 2.45 7.99
N ASP A 16 -0.12 3.07 8.11
CA ASP A 16 -0.62 4.03 7.13
C ASP A 16 0.28 5.29 7.04
N VAL A 17 0.79 5.76 8.18
CA VAL A 17 1.83 6.79 8.23
C VAL A 17 3.09 6.38 7.46
N GLY A 18 3.46 5.10 7.53
CA GLY A 18 4.62 4.57 6.80
C GLY A 18 4.40 4.51 5.30
N ASN A 19 3.31 3.90 4.87
CA ASN A 19 3.03 3.64 3.46
C ASN A 19 2.68 4.90 2.67
N SER A 20 2.02 5.88 3.28
CA SER A 20 1.64 7.14 2.64
C SER A 20 2.86 7.95 2.18
N ALA A 21 4.02 7.78 2.80
CA ALA A 21 5.26 8.39 2.34
C ALA A 21 5.68 7.87 0.95
N PHE A 22 5.48 6.58 0.68
CA PHE A 22 5.73 5.99 -0.62
C PHE A 22 4.73 6.50 -1.68
N THR A 23 3.47 6.71 -1.30
CA THR A 23 2.45 7.33 -2.17
C THR A 23 2.87 8.72 -2.62
N LEU A 24 3.30 9.57 -1.69
CA LEU A 24 3.78 10.92 -2.02
C LEU A 24 5.05 10.88 -2.89
N LEU A 25 5.94 9.92 -2.65
CA LEU A 25 7.13 9.72 -3.47
C LEU A 25 6.76 9.37 -4.91
N ILE A 26 5.81 8.45 -5.12
CA ILE A 26 5.31 8.07 -6.46
C ILE A 26 4.68 9.26 -7.17
N ALA A 27 3.89 10.05 -6.45
CA ALA A 27 3.13 11.14 -7.05
C ALA A 27 4.00 12.34 -7.47
N THR A 28 5.18 12.49 -6.86
CA THR A 28 5.98 13.72 -7.01
C THR A 28 7.43 13.45 -7.41
N ILE A 29 8.20 12.80 -6.57
CA ILE A 29 9.67 12.70 -6.72
C ILE A 29 10.07 11.68 -7.79
N MET A 30 9.36 10.55 -7.88
CA MET A 30 9.65 9.50 -8.88
C MET A 30 9.49 10.01 -10.32
N PRO A 31 8.40 10.73 -10.69
CA PRO A 31 8.30 11.32 -12.03
C PRO A 31 9.43 12.28 -12.35
N ILE A 32 9.89 13.10 -11.39
CA ILE A 32 11.02 14.03 -11.57
C ILE A 32 12.31 13.24 -11.89
N TYR A 33 12.58 12.18 -11.14
CA TYR A 33 13.77 11.38 -11.39
C TYR A 33 13.69 10.59 -12.69
N PHE A 34 12.51 10.05 -13.01
CA PHE A 34 12.31 9.36 -14.28
C PHE A 34 12.50 10.33 -15.49
N ASN A 35 11.97 11.56 -15.39
CA ASN A 35 12.19 12.58 -16.42
C ASN A 35 13.70 12.87 -16.60
N TYR A 36 14.43 13.03 -15.51
CA TYR A 36 15.88 13.23 -15.54
C TYR A 36 16.62 12.08 -16.23
N LEU A 37 16.25 10.81 -15.96
CA LEU A 37 16.85 9.64 -16.60
C LEU A 37 16.47 9.54 -18.09
N ALA A 38 15.24 9.89 -18.44
CA ALA A 38 14.73 9.88 -19.80
C ALA A 38 15.43 10.95 -20.66
N ASP A 39 15.61 12.15 -20.13
CA ASP A 39 16.32 13.26 -20.77
C ASP A 39 17.78 12.88 -21.06
N GLN A 40 18.48 12.28 -20.11
CA GLN A 40 19.83 11.76 -20.31
C GLN A 40 19.93 10.69 -21.40
N ALA A 41 18.85 9.97 -21.64
CA ALA A 41 18.76 8.95 -22.69
C ALA A 41 18.26 9.50 -24.03
N GLY A 42 18.00 10.81 -24.15
CA GLY A 42 17.50 11.46 -25.37
C GLY A 42 16.05 11.13 -25.70
N ILE A 43 15.23 10.77 -24.69
CA ILE A 43 13.81 10.47 -24.86
C ILE A 43 13.03 11.78 -24.84
N SER A 44 12.13 11.96 -25.83
CA SER A 44 11.26 13.14 -25.88
C SER A 44 10.24 13.16 -24.74
N GLU A 45 9.79 14.37 -24.37
CA GLU A 45 8.80 14.57 -23.30
C GLU A 45 7.50 13.78 -23.53
N VAL A 46 7.05 13.67 -24.78
CA VAL A 46 5.84 12.90 -25.13
C VAL A 46 6.05 11.42 -24.83
N ASN A 47 7.19 10.87 -25.21
CA ASN A 47 7.52 9.47 -24.98
C ASN A 47 7.74 9.17 -23.49
N TYR A 48 8.38 10.09 -22.75
CA TYR A 48 8.53 9.98 -21.30
C TYR A 48 7.18 9.83 -20.61
N LEU A 49 6.20 10.68 -20.91
CA LEU A 49 4.86 10.61 -20.32
C LEU A 49 4.14 9.31 -20.70
N ALA A 50 4.27 8.87 -21.97
CA ALA A 50 3.70 7.62 -22.42
C ALA A 50 4.30 6.41 -21.67
N TYR A 51 5.61 6.34 -21.52
CA TYR A 51 6.27 5.24 -20.80
C TYR A 51 5.92 5.22 -19.31
N TRP A 52 5.80 6.39 -18.67
CA TRP A 52 5.31 6.50 -17.30
C TRP A 52 3.88 5.98 -17.18
N GLY A 53 3.01 6.38 -18.11
CA GLY A 53 1.63 5.90 -18.20
C GLY A 53 1.55 4.38 -18.39
N TYR A 54 2.36 3.81 -19.28
CA TYR A 54 2.40 2.34 -19.47
C TYR A 54 2.89 1.60 -18.22
N ALA A 55 3.90 2.11 -17.52
CA ALA A 55 4.40 1.50 -16.30
C ALA A 55 3.36 1.54 -15.17
N THR A 56 2.66 2.67 -15.01
CA THR A 56 1.58 2.77 -14.01
C THR A 56 0.41 1.86 -14.35
N SER A 57 0.03 1.76 -15.62
CA SER A 57 -1.03 0.85 -16.09
C SER A 57 -0.66 -0.62 -15.88
N ALA A 58 0.60 -0.99 -16.22
CA ALA A 58 1.09 -2.35 -16.00
C ALA A 58 1.04 -2.74 -14.51
N ALA A 59 1.47 -1.85 -13.61
CA ALA A 59 1.36 -2.10 -12.18
C ALA A 59 -0.10 -2.28 -11.73
N THR A 60 -1.01 -1.47 -12.25
CA THR A 60 -2.44 -1.56 -11.93
C THR A 60 -3.04 -2.89 -12.42
N ILE A 61 -2.71 -3.33 -13.63
CA ILE A 61 -3.16 -4.63 -14.17
C ILE A 61 -2.63 -5.80 -13.30
N ILE A 62 -1.37 -5.76 -12.90
CA ILE A 62 -0.78 -6.76 -12.01
C ILE A 62 -1.57 -6.83 -10.70
N VAL A 63 -1.89 -5.68 -10.10
CA VAL A 63 -2.65 -5.61 -8.85
C VAL A 63 -4.10 -6.06 -9.05
N ALA A 64 -4.74 -5.72 -10.14
CA ALA A 64 -6.10 -6.16 -10.46
C ALA A 64 -6.20 -7.69 -10.57
N VAL A 65 -5.17 -8.36 -11.10
CA VAL A 65 -5.12 -9.82 -11.22
C VAL A 65 -4.70 -10.49 -9.91
N LEU A 66 -3.63 -9.99 -9.27
CA LEU A 66 -3.07 -10.63 -8.08
C LEU A 66 -3.79 -10.24 -6.78
N GLY A 67 -4.43 -9.07 -6.72
CA GLY A 67 -5.12 -8.57 -5.54
C GLY A 67 -6.19 -9.54 -5.01
N PRO A 68 -7.17 -9.96 -5.82
CA PRO A 68 -8.17 -10.94 -5.40
C PRO A 68 -7.56 -12.28 -4.97
N VAL A 69 -6.53 -12.75 -5.67
CA VAL A 69 -5.85 -14.02 -5.36
C VAL A 69 -5.13 -13.93 -4.01
N LEU A 70 -4.36 -12.87 -3.79
CA LEU A 70 -3.64 -12.67 -2.54
C LEU A 70 -4.57 -12.28 -1.39
N GLY A 71 -5.65 -11.55 -1.65
CA GLY A 71 -6.71 -11.27 -0.70
C GLY A 71 -7.31 -12.59 -0.18
N ALA A 72 -7.81 -13.44 -1.07
CA ALA A 72 -8.33 -14.76 -0.71
C ALA A 72 -7.29 -15.66 -0.02
N ALA A 73 -6.03 -15.63 -0.47
CA ALA A 73 -4.95 -16.37 0.18
C ALA A 73 -4.64 -15.83 1.59
N SER A 74 -4.81 -14.53 1.82
CA SER A 74 -4.60 -13.90 3.13
C SER A 74 -5.65 -14.31 4.17
N ASP A 75 -6.84 -14.70 3.73
CA ASP A 75 -7.91 -15.17 4.62
C ASP A 75 -7.63 -16.58 5.17
N THR A 76 -6.65 -17.30 4.63
CA THR A 76 -6.24 -18.59 5.19
C THR A 76 -5.36 -18.41 6.41
N LYS A 77 -5.60 -19.28 7.45
CA LYS A 77 -4.87 -19.26 8.73
C LYS A 77 -3.34 -19.20 8.52
N GLY A 78 -2.70 -18.26 9.19
CA GLY A 78 -1.24 -18.13 9.23
C GLY A 78 -0.57 -17.55 7.98
N ARG A 79 -1.32 -17.26 6.90
CA ARG A 79 -0.75 -16.72 5.65
C ARG A 79 -0.76 -15.21 5.58
N ARG A 80 -1.75 -14.53 6.19
CA ARG A 80 -1.92 -13.07 6.15
C ARG A 80 -0.63 -12.31 6.50
N LYS A 81 -0.06 -12.60 7.65
CA LYS A 81 1.20 -11.96 8.10
C LYS A 81 2.37 -12.20 7.15
N LYS A 82 2.48 -13.41 6.56
CA LYS A 82 3.54 -13.74 5.62
C LYS A 82 3.38 -12.97 4.30
N ILE A 83 2.16 -12.95 3.74
CA ILE A 83 1.86 -12.23 2.49
C ILE A 83 2.12 -10.74 2.67
N PHE A 84 1.62 -10.16 3.77
CA PHE A 84 1.85 -8.77 4.13
C PHE A 84 3.35 -8.44 4.24
N LEU A 85 4.12 -9.25 4.99
CA LEU A 85 5.55 -9.05 5.15
C LEU A 85 6.31 -9.15 3.83
N VAL A 86 6.00 -10.15 3.00
CA VAL A 86 6.65 -10.33 1.69
C VAL A 86 6.35 -9.15 0.78
N SER A 87 5.09 -8.71 0.69
CA SER A 87 4.69 -7.56 -0.12
C SER A 87 5.37 -6.27 0.36
N LEU A 88 5.41 -6.04 1.68
CA LEU A 88 6.12 -4.91 2.28
C LEU A 88 7.61 -4.92 1.93
N LEU A 89 8.27 -6.06 2.09
CA LEU A 89 9.71 -6.18 1.83
C LEU A 89 10.04 -5.98 0.35
N ILE A 90 9.25 -6.57 -0.57
CA ILE A 90 9.44 -6.36 -2.01
C ILE A 90 9.24 -4.88 -2.37
N GLY A 91 8.21 -4.23 -1.82
CA GLY A 91 7.96 -2.81 -2.06
C GLY A 91 9.08 -1.91 -1.53
N ALA A 92 9.51 -2.12 -0.28
CA ALA A 92 10.55 -1.34 0.37
C ALA A 92 11.94 -1.56 -0.27
N LEU A 93 12.31 -2.80 -0.58
CA LEU A 93 13.55 -3.11 -1.30
C LEU A 93 13.52 -2.55 -2.71
N GLY A 94 12.37 -2.68 -3.41
CA GLY A 94 12.18 -2.06 -4.73
C GLY A 94 12.39 -0.55 -4.66
N CYS A 95 11.87 0.13 -3.64
CA CYS A 95 12.11 1.56 -3.41
C CYS A 95 13.60 1.88 -3.21
N VAL A 96 14.33 1.09 -2.43
CA VAL A 96 15.78 1.26 -2.26
C VAL A 96 16.50 1.09 -3.59
N PHE A 97 16.22 0.03 -4.34
CA PHE A 97 16.90 -0.25 -5.61
C PHE A 97 16.61 0.80 -6.69
N LEU A 98 15.42 1.42 -6.69
CA LEU A 98 15.11 2.56 -7.56
C LEU A 98 16.12 3.69 -7.41
N GLY A 99 16.61 3.95 -6.20
CA GLY A 99 17.62 4.98 -5.92
C GLY A 99 19.00 4.72 -6.52
N PHE A 100 19.32 3.46 -6.80
CA PHE A 100 20.62 3.08 -7.41
C PHE A 100 20.55 2.91 -8.92
N THR A 101 19.35 2.96 -9.51
CA THR A 101 19.17 2.74 -10.95
C THR A 101 19.57 3.95 -11.75
N GLN A 102 20.37 3.72 -12.81
CA GLN A 102 20.84 4.77 -13.73
C GLN A 102 20.23 4.65 -15.13
N SER A 103 19.52 3.56 -15.41
CA SER A 103 18.85 3.31 -16.69
C SER A 103 17.35 3.54 -16.53
N TRP A 104 16.76 4.29 -17.44
CA TRP A 104 15.33 4.57 -17.47
C TRP A 104 14.46 3.30 -17.58
N ILE A 105 14.93 2.28 -18.34
CA ILE A 105 14.22 1.01 -18.51
C ILE A 105 14.17 0.24 -17.17
N TRP A 106 15.34 0.07 -16.53
CA TRP A 106 15.41 -0.61 -15.25
C TRP A 106 14.65 0.13 -14.15
N PHE A 107 14.64 1.47 -14.20
CA PHE A 107 13.84 2.28 -13.30
C PHE A 107 12.35 1.97 -13.43
N LEU A 108 11.80 1.92 -14.66
CA LEU A 108 10.40 1.58 -14.89
C LEU A 108 10.06 0.15 -14.46
N LEU A 109 10.93 -0.82 -14.76
CA LEU A 109 10.71 -2.21 -14.33
C LEU A 109 10.67 -2.35 -12.82
N LEU A 110 11.63 -1.75 -12.12
CA LEU A 110 11.64 -1.73 -10.65
C LEU A 110 10.46 -0.96 -10.07
N PHE A 111 10.07 0.14 -10.70
CA PHE A 111 8.89 0.91 -10.32
C PHE A 111 7.60 0.06 -10.39
N VAL A 112 7.39 -0.68 -11.49
CA VAL A 112 6.24 -1.57 -11.64
C VAL A 112 6.22 -2.61 -10.51
N ILE A 113 7.36 -3.22 -10.21
CA ILE A 113 7.47 -4.21 -9.12
C ILE A 113 7.18 -3.57 -7.76
N ALA A 114 7.83 -2.45 -7.44
CA ALA A 114 7.68 -1.76 -6.15
C ALA A 114 6.24 -1.25 -5.95
N LYS A 115 5.64 -0.62 -6.98
CA LYS A 115 4.27 -0.13 -6.93
C LYS A 115 3.26 -1.27 -6.80
N SER A 116 3.43 -2.36 -7.53
CA SER A 116 2.56 -3.53 -7.41
C SER A 116 2.63 -4.13 -6.01
N ALA A 117 3.84 -4.33 -5.48
CA ALA A 117 4.03 -4.88 -4.14
C ALA A 117 3.45 -3.95 -3.06
N TYR A 118 3.63 -2.64 -3.20
CA TYR A 118 3.00 -1.62 -2.35
C TYR A 118 1.46 -1.77 -2.35
N SER A 119 0.84 -1.78 -3.53
CA SER A 119 -0.62 -1.89 -3.63
C SER A 119 -1.14 -3.23 -3.09
N LEU A 120 -0.42 -4.32 -3.32
CA LEU A 120 -0.77 -5.63 -2.76
C LEU A 120 -0.63 -5.65 -1.23
N SER A 121 0.33 -4.93 -0.65
CA SER A 121 0.44 -4.79 0.80
C SER A 121 -0.75 -4.04 1.40
N LEU A 122 -1.30 -3.05 0.68
CA LEU A 122 -2.51 -2.33 1.08
C LEU A 122 -3.75 -3.23 1.06
N VAL A 123 -3.93 -4.06 0.03
CA VAL A 123 -5.06 -5.03 -0.02
C VAL A 123 -5.08 -5.90 1.24
N VAL A 124 -3.91 -6.40 1.65
CA VAL A 124 -3.82 -7.22 2.88
C VAL A 124 -4.01 -6.38 4.14
N TYR A 125 -3.46 -5.17 4.18
CA TYR A 125 -3.60 -4.23 5.28
C TYR A 125 -5.07 -3.84 5.53
N ASP A 126 -5.81 -3.49 4.48
CA ASP A 126 -7.22 -3.12 4.59
C ASP A 126 -8.06 -4.30 5.08
N SER A 127 -7.72 -5.52 4.66
CA SER A 127 -8.40 -6.74 5.15
C SER A 127 -8.20 -7.01 6.65
N MET A 128 -7.24 -6.34 7.31
CA MET A 128 -6.99 -6.48 8.75
C MET A 128 -7.87 -5.57 9.62
N LEU A 129 -8.54 -4.58 9.04
CA LEU A 129 -9.32 -3.60 9.82
C LEU A 129 -10.37 -4.26 10.75
N PRO A 130 -11.14 -5.28 10.31
CA PRO A 130 -12.08 -5.97 11.19
C PRO A 130 -11.44 -6.71 12.38
N ASP A 131 -10.15 -7.11 12.25
CA ASP A 131 -9.42 -7.76 13.34
C ASP A 131 -8.83 -6.76 14.34
N VAL A 132 -8.70 -5.50 13.93
CA VAL A 132 -8.07 -4.42 14.70
C VAL A 132 -9.09 -3.64 15.54
N THR A 133 -10.31 -3.49 15.01
CA THR A 133 -11.37 -2.68 15.62
C THR A 133 -12.74 -3.31 15.43
N THR A 134 -13.75 -2.79 16.11
CA THR A 134 -15.15 -3.20 15.99
C THR A 134 -15.86 -2.41 14.88
N ASP A 135 -16.95 -2.97 14.34
CA ASP A 135 -17.67 -2.39 13.19
C ASP A 135 -18.15 -0.96 13.45
N ASP A 136 -18.60 -0.67 14.68
CA ASP A 136 -19.06 0.66 15.10
C ASP A 136 -17.95 1.71 15.14
N ARG A 137 -16.69 1.31 15.10
CA ARG A 137 -15.50 2.18 15.15
C ARG A 137 -14.69 2.18 13.86
N ALA A 138 -14.94 1.23 12.96
CA ALA A 138 -14.14 1.00 11.76
C ALA A 138 -13.98 2.26 10.90
N ASP A 139 -15.06 3.00 10.64
CA ASP A 139 -15.04 4.23 9.86
C ASP A 139 -14.16 5.31 10.51
N GLN A 140 -14.26 5.44 11.85
CA GLN A 140 -13.49 6.45 12.57
C GLN A 140 -12.00 6.09 12.62
N VAL A 141 -11.67 4.79 12.78
CA VAL A 141 -10.29 4.30 12.79
C VAL A 141 -9.67 4.47 11.39
N SER A 142 -10.41 4.11 10.34
CA SER A 142 -9.97 4.32 8.95
C SER A 142 -9.74 5.80 8.64
N ALA A 143 -10.68 6.68 8.99
CA ALA A 143 -10.52 8.13 8.82
C ALA A 143 -9.29 8.68 9.57
N GLN A 144 -9.02 8.18 10.78
CA GLN A 144 -7.81 8.52 11.53
C GLN A 144 -6.53 8.00 10.85
N GLY A 145 -6.58 6.80 10.26
CA GLY A 145 -5.50 6.23 9.46
C GLY A 145 -5.10 7.18 8.34
N TYR A 146 -6.05 7.56 7.51
CA TYR A 146 -5.82 8.51 6.42
C TYR A 146 -5.28 9.86 6.92
N ALA A 147 -5.90 10.45 7.95
CA ALA A 147 -5.48 11.74 8.47
C ALA A 147 -4.03 11.72 8.99
N TRP A 148 -3.70 10.76 9.84
CA TRP A 148 -2.34 10.60 10.36
C TRP A 148 -1.37 10.11 9.31
N GLY A 149 -1.82 9.29 8.35
CA GLY A 149 -1.05 8.87 7.19
C GLY A 149 -0.51 10.07 6.42
N TYR A 150 -1.38 10.98 6.00
CA TYR A 150 -0.96 12.19 5.29
C TYR A 150 -0.08 13.12 6.14
N ILE A 151 -0.46 13.40 7.39
CA ILE A 151 0.32 14.28 8.26
C ILE A 151 1.71 13.71 8.52
N GLY A 152 1.80 12.41 8.85
CA GLY A 152 3.07 11.78 9.18
C GLY A 152 3.98 11.61 7.96
N SER A 153 3.43 11.34 6.80
CA SER A 153 4.19 11.20 5.55
C SER A 153 4.76 12.52 5.02
N CYS A 154 4.22 13.67 5.47
CA CYS A 154 4.81 14.97 5.14
C CYS A 154 6.25 15.09 5.63
N ILE A 155 6.63 14.43 6.73
CA ILE A 155 8.00 14.51 7.28
C ILE A 155 9.02 13.96 6.27
N PRO A 156 9.00 12.67 5.89
CA PRO A 156 9.94 12.13 4.92
C PRO A 156 9.80 12.77 3.53
N PHE A 157 8.58 13.19 3.16
CA PHE A 157 8.34 13.87 1.89
C PHE A 157 9.02 15.23 1.83
N ILE A 158 8.85 16.11 2.82
CA ILE A 158 9.48 17.43 2.84
C ILE A 158 11.00 17.29 2.87
N LEU A 159 11.53 16.36 3.68
CA LEU A 159 12.98 16.12 3.71
C LEU A 159 13.51 15.66 2.35
N SER A 160 12.80 14.75 1.67
CA SER A 160 13.16 14.30 0.33
C SER A 160 13.05 15.41 -0.70
N LEU A 161 12.00 16.23 -0.64
CA LEU A 161 11.78 17.34 -1.56
C LEU A 161 12.86 18.41 -1.39
N MET A 162 13.20 18.77 -0.16
CA MET A 162 14.29 19.70 0.15
C MET A 162 15.62 19.20 -0.40
N LEU A 163 15.91 17.91 -0.21
CA LEU A 163 17.13 17.29 -0.72
C LEU A 163 17.20 17.36 -2.26
N VAL A 164 16.07 17.10 -2.94
CA VAL A 164 15.99 17.13 -4.41
C VAL A 164 16.01 18.55 -4.97
N LEU A 165 15.46 19.55 -4.27
CA LEU A 165 15.45 20.94 -4.74
C LEU A 165 16.78 21.66 -4.49
N PHE A 166 17.53 21.25 -3.47
CA PHE A 166 18.76 21.95 -3.05
C PHE A 166 20.02 21.10 -3.20
N TYR A 167 19.98 20.01 -4.00
CA TYR A 167 21.11 19.07 -4.15
C TYR A 167 22.41 19.80 -4.59
N ASP A 168 22.33 20.77 -5.52
CA ASP A 168 23.51 21.53 -6.00
C ASP A 168 24.13 22.37 -4.89
N LYS A 169 23.28 23.00 -4.03
CA LYS A 169 23.75 23.89 -2.95
C LYS A 169 24.47 23.14 -1.85
N ILE A 170 24.11 21.85 -1.67
CA ILE A 170 24.75 20.95 -0.69
C ILE A 170 25.88 20.11 -1.31
N GLY A 171 26.22 20.36 -2.58
CA GLY A 171 27.32 19.67 -3.26
C GLY A 171 27.03 18.21 -3.62
N LEU A 172 25.77 17.83 -3.69
CA LEU A 172 25.34 16.50 -4.11
C LEU A 172 25.02 16.46 -5.61
N THR A 173 25.05 15.26 -6.17
CA THR A 173 24.50 15.02 -7.51
C THR A 173 23.01 14.70 -7.41
N MET A 174 22.25 14.95 -8.47
CA MET A 174 20.83 14.57 -8.56
C MET A 174 20.63 13.09 -8.23
N LYS A 175 21.49 12.22 -8.75
CA LYS A 175 21.43 10.76 -8.47
C LYS A 175 21.60 10.45 -6.99
N THR A 176 22.55 11.09 -6.33
CA THR A 176 22.78 10.88 -4.88
C THR A 176 21.61 11.39 -4.06
N ALA A 177 21.09 12.58 -4.38
CA ALA A 177 19.94 13.15 -3.69
C ALA A 177 18.69 12.26 -3.81
N MET A 178 18.42 11.72 -5.01
CA MET A 178 17.35 10.77 -5.25
C MET A 178 17.55 9.45 -4.51
N GLY A 179 18.78 8.91 -4.55
CA GLY A 179 19.11 7.67 -3.81
C GLY A 179 18.87 7.81 -2.31
N ILE A 180 19.28 8.93 -1.71
CA ILE A 180 19.04 9.23 -0.29
C ILE A 180 17.53 9.39 -0.03
N SER A 181 16.79 10.06 -0.90
CA SER A 181 15.34 10.25 -0.76
C SER A 181 14.58 8.91 -0.79
N PHE A 182 14.91 8.02 -1.72
CA PHE A 182 14.30 6.70 -1.80
C PHE A 182 14.66 5.83 -0.58
N LEU A 183 15.90 5.88 -0.12
CA LEU A 183 16.34 5.19 1.08
C LEU A 183 15.59 5.69 2.33
N LEU A 184 15.48 7.02 2.49
CA LEU A 184 14.76 7.66 3.59
C LEU A 184 13.31 7.16 3.67
N VAL A 185 12.60 7.17 2.52
CA VAL A 185 11.21 6.72 2.47
C VAL A 185 11.08 5.22 2.73
N ALA A 186 11.98 4.40 2.19
CA ALA A 186 11.97 2.96 2.44
C ALA A 186 12.21 2.64 3.92
N VAL A 187 13.18 3.29 4.56
CA VAL A 187 13.46 3.14 5.99
C VAL A 187 12.27 3.61 6.83
N TRP A 188 11.69 4.77 6.50
CA TRP A 188 10.50 5.28 7.15
C TRP A 188 9.35 4.27 7.10
N TRP A 189 9.06 3.74 5.91
CA TRP A 189 7.98 2.77 5.72
C TRP A 189 8.21 1.50 6.54
N ILE A 190 9.43 0.94 6.51
CA ILE A 190 9.77 -0.26 7.30
C ILE A 190 9.60 0.03 8.80
N VAL A 191 10.19 1.12 9.31
CA VAL A 191 10.18 1.46 10.75
C VAL A 191 8.75 1.63 11.26
N MET A 192 7.90 2.35 10.52
CA MET A 192 6.50 2.57 10.88
C MET A 192 5.65 1.30 10.77
N SER A 193 6.07 0.32 9.97
CA SER A 193 5.38 -0.97 9.82
C SER A 193 5.71 -1.97 10.93
N LEU A 194 6.87 -1.82 11.61
CA LEU A 194 7.33 -2.78 12.62
C LEU A 194 6.36 -3.01 13.78
N PRO A 195 5.71 -1.97 14.35
CA PRO A 195 4.77 -2.17 15.46
C PRO A 195 3.57 -3.03 15.08
N LEU A 196 3.03 -2.85 13.87
CA LEU A 196 1.95 -3.69 13.35
C LEU A 196 2.43 -5.12 13.15
N LEU A 197 3.54 -5.33 12.45
CA LEU A 197 4.11 -6.65 12.17
C LEU A 197 4.40 -7.48 13.43
N LYS A 198 4.91 -6.84 14.48
CA LYS A 198 5.21 -7.53 15.76
C LYS A 198 3.96 -8.02 16.48
N ASN A 199 2.86 -7.28 16.34
CA ASN A 199 1.63 -7.53 17.11
C ASN A 199 0.53 -8.22 16.29
N LEU A 200 0.72 -8.45 14.98
CA LEU A 200 -0.21 -9.24 14.19
C LEU A 200 -0.25 -10.67 14.72
N PRO A 201 -1.44 -11.18 15.09
CA PRO A 201 -1.59 -12.58 15.48
C PRO A 201 -1.16 -13.48 14.31
N ALA A 202 -0.47 -14.56 14.63
CA ALA A 202 -0.06 -15.55 13.62
C ALA A 202 -1.27 -16.27 12.99
N GLU A 203 -2.42 -16.23 13.67
CA GLU A 203 -3.69 -16.83 13.24
C GLU A 203 -4.68 -15.72 12.90
N ALA A 204 -5.06 -15.63 11.62
CA ALA A 204 -6.28 -14.90 11.25
C ALA A 204 -7.47 -15.61 11.89
N LEU A 205 -8.35 -14.88 12.56
CA LEU A 205 -9.62 -15.43 13.00
C LEU A 205 -10.39 -15.89 11.75
N PRO A 206 -10.92 -17.14 11.72
CA PRO A 206 -11.67 -17.59 10.56
C PRO A 206 -12.90 -16.67 10.37
N VAL A 207 -13.20 -16.31 9.13
CA VAL A 207 -14.39 -15.53 8.74
C VAL A 207 -15.70 -16.16 9.31
N SER A 208 -15.67 -17.45 9.65
CA SER A 208 -16.77 -18.13 10.33
C SER A 208 -17.06 -17.61 11.74
N SER A 209 -16.12 -16.97 12.43
CA SER A 209 -16.37 -16.38 13.75
C SER A 209 -17.18 -15.07 13.67
N PHE A 210 -17.18 -14.38 12.53
CA PHE A 210 -18.03 -13.21 12.28
C PHE A 210 -19.53 -13.58 12.21
N ARG A 211 -19.84 -14.81 11.80
CA ARG A 211 -21.22 -15.31 11.71
C ARG A 211 -21.86 -15.65 13.06
N GLN A 212 -21.09 -15.66 14.14
CA GLN A 212 -21.53 -16.06 15.49
C GLN A 212 -21.64 -14.89 16.48
N GLN A 213 -21.46 -13.64 16.05
CA GLN A 213 -21.76 -12.51 16.94
C GLN A 213 -23.29 -12.41 17.13
N PRO A 214 -23.77 -12.33 18.39
CA PRO A 214 -25.20 -12.32 18.70
C PRO A 214 -25.86 -10.95 18.41
N GLY A 215 -25.71 -10.43 17.22
CA GLY A 215 -26.28 -9.17 16.74
C GLY A 215 -26.51 -9.13 15.23
N CYS A 216 -25.81 -9.95 14.45
CA CYS A 216 -25.97 -10.02 13.01
C CYS A 216 -26.99 -11.08 12.61
N GLN A 217 -28.27 -10.87 12.99
CA GLN A 217 -29.35 -11.66 12.43
C GLN A 217 -29.81 -10.99 11.14
N LEU A 218 -29.48 -11.61 10.00
CA LEU A 218 -30.08 -11.24 8.73
C LEU A 218 -31.63 -11.25 8.87
N PRO A 219 -32.32 -10.25 8.33
CA PRO A 219 -33.78 -10.20 8.37
C PRO A 219 -34.37 -11.49 7.78
N PRO A 220 -35.53 -11.94 8.27
CA PRO A 220 -36.15 -13.22 7.87
C PRO A 220 -36.35 -13.40 6.37
N SER A 221 -36.46 -12.29 5.63
CA SER A 221 -36.63 -12.28 4.17
C SER A 221 -35.39 -12.73 3.39
N GLU A 222 -34.20 -12.59 3.94
CA GLU A 222 -32.97 -12.99 3.26
C GLU A 222 -32.47 -14.38 3.64
N ARG A 223 -32.97 -14.97 4.71
CA ARG A 223 -32.58 -16.32 5.15
C ARG A 223 -32.97 -17.44 4.18
N SER A 224 -34.00 -17.23 3.36
CA SER A 224 -34.50 -18.21 2.39
C SER A 224 -33.60 -18.30 1.15
N PHE A 225 -32.88 -17.20 0.81
CA PHE A 225 -32.03 -17.15 -0.37
C PHE A 225 -30.73 -17.98 -0.24
N PHE A 226 -30.23 -18.13 1.00
CA PHE A 226 -28.96 -18.84 1.26
C PHE A 226 -29.12 -20.32 1.60
N ARG A 227 -30.36 -20.87 1.61
CA ARG A 227 -30.62 -22.26 2.07
C ARG A 227 -30.62 -23.31 0.98
N THR A 228 -30.53 -22.96 -0.30
CA THR A 228 -30.78 -23.90 -1.43
C THR A 228 -29.65 -24.09 -2.41
N GLU A 229 -28.44 -23.58 -2.20
CA GLU A 229 -27.36 -23.85 -3.15
C GLU A 229 -26.19 -24.61 -2.50
N LYS A 230 -25.88 -25.78 -3.08
CA LYS A 230 -24.64 -26.55 -2.84
C LYS A 230 -23.43 -25.73 -3.24
N PRO A 231 -22.23 -25.95 -2.64
CA PRO A 231 -21.04 -25.16 -2.92
C PRO A 231 -20.48 -25.53 -4.28
N THR A 232 -20.92 -24.85 -5.32
CA THR A 232 -20.23 -24.75 -6.59
C THR A 232 -19.76 -23.31 -6.75
N GLU A 233 -18.46 -23.17 -6.99
CA GLU A 233 -17.74 -21.93 -7.22
C GLU A 233 -18.55 -20.88 -8.00
N LYS A 234 -18.91 -19.79 -7.32
CA LYS A 234 -19.19 -18.52 -7.99
C LYS A 234 -18.42 -17.43 -7.28
N VAL A 235 -17.40 -16.95 -7.97
CA VAL A 235 -16.70 -15.70 -7.65
C VAL A 235 -17.74 -14.58 -7.71
N LEU A 236 -18.17 -14.08 -6.55
CA LEU A 236 -19.01 -12.89 -6.47
C LEU A 236 -18.12 -11.66 -6.77
N PHE A 237 -18.28 -11.13 -7.97
CA PHE A 237 -17.80 -9.81 -8.33
C PHE A 237 -18.64 -8.77 -7.57
N PHE A 238 -18.06 -8.09 -6.60
CA PHE A 238 -18.64 -6.89 -6.00
C PHE A 238 -18.27 -5.67 -6.86
N PRO A 239 -19.27 -4.95 -7.45
CA PRO A 239 -18.98 -3.79 -8.29
C PRO A 239 -18.47 -2.56 -7.52
N ASP A 240 -18.58 -2.52 -6.19
CA ASP A 240 -18.30 -1.32 -5.40
C ASP A 240 -16.84 -1.14 -4.96
N CYS A 241 -15.94 -2.09 -5.25
CA CYS A 241 -14.51 -1.96 -4.92
C CYS A 241 -13.67 -1.17 -5.93
N LEU A 242 -14.28 -0.63 -7.00
CA LEU A 242 -13.53 0.05 -8.08
C LEU A 242 -13.24 1.54 -7.83
N PHE A 243 -13.69 2.12 -6.70
CA PHE A 243 -13.61 3.57 -6.46
C PHE A 243 -12.47 4.04 -5.55
N LEU A 244 -11.53 3.17 -5.16
CA LEU A 244 -10.41 3.52 -4.26
C LEU A 244 -9.02 3.43 -4.91
N LEU A 245 -8.91 3.59 -6.24
CA LEU A 245 -7.63 3.62 -6.95
C LEU A 245 -7.35 5.01 -7.58
N TYR A 246 -7.53 6.09 -6.79
CA TYR A 246 -6.93 7.39 -7.11
C TYR A 246 -6.04 7.84 -5.98
#